data_2b8130ec625272e08d7e699e8db802a6
#
_entry.id   2b8130ec625272e08d7e699e8db802a6
#
_cell.length_a   1.000
_cell.length_b   1.000
_cell.length_c   1.000
_cell.angle_alpha   90.00
_cell.angle_beta   90.00
_cell.angle_gamma   90.00
#
_symmetry.space_group_name_H-M   'P 1'
#
loop_
_entity.id
_entity.type
_entity.pdbx_description
1 polymer ?
#
loop_
_entity_poly.entity_id
_entity_poly.type
_entity_poly.pdbx_seq_one_letter_code
_entity_poly.pdbx_strand_id
1 'polypeptide(L)'
;MKLHFQILKLLLITLILLSSCKVEPKKINYGTDHCLLCDMTVVDKTHASQYVTKKGKAYMFDAIECMVMKINRDKNENEMAFLLVTDYNNPGNLVDAKSASYLISEKIKSPMSANLSAFKSKEIASKMRTKFGGKLFTWEELKTKLYK
;
A
#
# COMPACT_ATOMS: atom_id res chain seq x y z
N MET A 1 53.13 -14.53 -1.45
CA MET A 1 52.09 -15.26 -0.67
C MET A 1 51.21 -14.31 0.17
N LYS A 2 51.78 -13.42 1.01
CA LYS A 2 51.00 -12.48 1.85
C LYS A 2 50.18 -11.47 1.03
N LEU A 3 50.69 -10.95 -0.09
CA LEU A 3 50.00 -9.98 -0.94
C LEU A 3 48.72 -10.57 -1.60
N HIS A 4 48.78 -11.79 -2.12
CA HIS A 4 47.62 -12.47 -2.70
C HIS A 4 46.53 -12.73 -1.66
N PHE A 5 46.90 -13.04 -0.44
CA PHE A 5 45.95 -13.24 0.65
C PHE A 5 45.24 -11.94 1.08
N GLN A 6 45.97 -10.82 1.04
CA GLN A 6 45.43 -9.50 1.30
C GLN A 6 44.41 -9.07 0.21
N ILE A 7 44.78 -9.29 -1.06
CA ILE A 7 43.92 -8.99 -2.22
C ILE A 7 42.64 -9.82 -2.16
N LEU A 8 42.76 -11.13 -1.84
CA LEU A 8 41.59 -12.02 -1.71
C LEU A 8 40.69 -11.60 -0.57
N LYS A 9 41.19 -11.16 0.56
CA LYS A 9 40.41 -10.60 1.67
C LYS A 9 39.69 -9.31 1.27
N LEU A 10 40.38 -8.42 0.56
CA LEU A 10 39.80 -7.17 0.08
C LEU A 10 38.64 -7.44 -0.92
N LEU A 11 38.81 -8.39 -1.83
CA LEU A 11 37.81 -8.82 -2.81
C LEU A 11 36.59 -9.44 -2.12
N LEU A 12 36.81 -10.24 -1.07
CA LEU A 12 35.72 -10.86 -0.30
C LEU A 12 34.90 -9.81 0.48
N ILE A 13 35.58 -8.80 1.06
CA ILE A 13 34.92 -7.70 1.77
C ILE A 13 34.07 -6.85 0.79
N THR A 14 34.60 -6.58 -0.41
CA THR A 14 33.86 -5.81 -1.45
C THR A 14 32.64 -6.56 -1.92
N LEU A 15 32.70 -7.88 -2.02
CA LEU A 15 31.53 -8.70 -2.45
C LEU A 15 30.38 -8.72 -1.43
N ILE A 16 30.71 -8.62 -0.13
CA ILE A 16 29.70 -8.56 0.96
C ILE A 16 28.96 -7.22 0.98
N LEU A 17 29.61 -6.13 0.54
CA LEU A 17 29.01 -4.79 0.50
C LEU A 17 27.99 -4.59 -0.64
N LEU A 18 27.88 -5.52 -1.58
CA LEU A 18 26.96 -5.47 -2.71
C LEU A 18 25.59 -6.11 -2.44
N SER A 19 25.32 -6.59 -1.22
CA SER A 19 24.00 -7.09 -0.84
C SER A 19 23.02 -5.90 -0.68
N SER A 20 22.55 -5.37 -1.81
CA SER A 20 21.47 -4.36 -1.86
C SER A 20 20.19 -4.97 -1.32
N CYS A 21 19.66 -4.43 -0.23
CA CYS A 21 18.33 -4.78 0.25
C CYS A 21 17.31 -4.45 -0.83
N LYS A 22 16.64 -5.47 -1.38
CA LYS A 22 15.57 -5.30 -2.36
C LYS A 22 14.38 -4.60 -1.70
N VAL A 23 14.01 -3.45 -2.25
CA VAL A 23 12.80 -2.74 -1.84
C VAL A 23 11.60 -3.41 -2.50
N GLU A 24 10.75 -4.07 -1.71
CA GLU A 24 9.60 -4.83 -2.23
C GLU A 24 8.42 -4.79 -1.25
N PRO A 25 7.19 -4.98 -1.76
CA PRO A 25 6.01 -5.15 -0.92
C PRO A 25 6.16 -6.32 0.04
N LYS A 26 5.52 -6.22 1.21
CA LYS A 26 5.46 -7.29 2.21
C LYS A 26 4.08 -7.92 2.23
N LYS A 27 4.02 -9.19 2.58
CA LYS A 27 2.75 -9.85 2.85
C LYS A 27 2.08 -9.20 4.05
N ILE A 28 0.78 -8.89 3.95
CA ILE A 28 -0.02 -8.46 5.10
C ILE A 28 -0.39 -9.69 5.93
N ASN A 29 -0.04 -9.68 7.21
CA ASN A 29 -0.38 -10.75 8.14
C ASN A 29 -1.69 -10.37 8.86
N TYR A 30 -2.81 -10.74 8.23
CA TYR A 30 -4.15 -10.46 8.77
C TYR A 30 -4.33 -11.09 10.15
N GLY A 31 -4.87 -10.32 11.08
CA GLY A 31 -5.03 -10.73 12.49
C GLY A 31 -3.83 -10.42 13.40
N THR A 32 -2.69 -9.98 12.84
CA THR A 32 -1.48 -9.66 13.62
C THR A 32 -0.84 -8.32 13.25
N ASP A 33 -0.89 -7.89 11.98
CA ASP A 33 -0.38 -6.58 11.61
C ASP A 33 -1.33 -5.47 12.11
N HIS A 34 -0.76 -4.32 12.44
CA HIS A 34 -1.49 -3.15 12.93
C HIS A 34 -1.46 -2.00 11.93
N CYS A 35 -2.54 -1.23 11.92
CA CYS A 35 -2.65 -0.01 11.12
C CYS A 35 -1.73 1.08 11.65
N LEU A 36 -0.85 1.62 10.80
CA LEU A 36 0.07 2.69 11.18
C LEU A 36 -0.64 3.98 11.64
N LEU A 37 -1.89 4.21 11.24
CA LEU A 37 -2.61 5.45 11.55
C LEU A 37 -3.44 5.32 12.85
N CYS A 38 -4.22 4.25 13.00
CA CYS A 38 -5.23 4.10 14.06
C CYS A 38 -4.94 2.95 15.03
N ASP A 39 -3.85 2.19 14.80
CA ASP A 39 -3.40 1.05 15.60
C ASP A 39 -4.38 -0.16 15.66
N MET A 40 -5.46 -0.12 14.88
CA MET A 40 -6.37 -1.27 14.77
C MET A 40 -5.67 -2.44 14.08
N THR A 41 -6.00 -3.67 14.52
CA THR A 41 -5.53 -4.89 13.86
C THR A 41 -6.08 -4.98 12.44
N VAL A 42 -5.23 -5.25 11.47
CA VAL A 42 -5.64 -5.43 10.06
C VAL A 42 -6.30 -6.78 9.88
N VAL A 43 -7.61 -6.81 9.74
CA VAL A 43 -8.39 -8.06 9.58
C VAL A 43 -9.14 -8.14 8.26
N ASP A 44 -9.53 -7.00 7.68
CA ASP A 44 -10.32 -6.93 6.45
C ASP A 44 -9.41 -7.10 5.22
N LYS A 45 -9.63 -8.20 4.50
CA LYS A 45 -8.88 -8.53 3.28
C LYS A 45 -9.35 -7.77 2.04
N THR A 46 -10.43 -6.99 2.13
CA THR A 46 -11.01 -6.25 1.01
C THR A 46 -10.63 -4.77 0.98
N HIS A 47 -10.21 -4.22 2.13
CA HIS A 47 -9.95 -2.78 2.28
C HIS A 47 -8.53 -2.46 2.78
N ALA A 48 -7.75 -3.48 3.17
CA ALA A 48 -6.38 -3.27 3.63
C ALA A 48 -5.51 -2.58 2.58
N SER A 49 -4.52 -1.85 3.04
CA SER A 49 -3.55 -1.19 2.19
C SER A 49 -2.15 -1.19 2.80
N GLN A 50 -1.16 -0.89 1.97
CA GLN A 50 0.25 -0.89 2.36
C GLN A 50 0.99 0.21 1.62
N TYR A 51 1.91 0.89 2.29
CA TYR A 51 2.97 1.56 1.57
C TYR A 51 4.35 1.02 1.96
N VAL A 52 5.30 1.10 1.02
CA VAL A 52 6.70 0.76 1.24
C VAL A 52 7.55 1.98 0.94
N THR A 53 8.36 2.38 1.90
CA THR A 53 9.27 3.51 1.70
C THR A 53 10.43 3.16 0.75
N LYS A 54 11.06 4.14 0.15
CA LYS A 54 12.28 3.96 -0.66
C LYS A 54 13.44 3.32 0.13
N LYS A 55 13.37 3.34 1.46
CA LYS A 55 14.32 2.66 2.37
C LYS A 55 13.93 1.19 2.66
N GLY A 56 12.85 0.67 2.03
CA GLY A 56 12.42 -0.71 2.15
C GLY A 56 11.56 -1.03 3.37
N LYS A 57 11.13 -0.02 4.16
CA LYS A 57 10.23 -0.25 5.29
C LYS A 57 8.77 -0.26 4.84
N ALA A 58 8.09 -1.38 5.07
CA ALA A 58 6.67 -1.55 4.79
C ALA A 58 5.82 -1.18 6.02
N TYR A 59 4.66 -0.56 5.76
CA TYR A 59 3.67 -0.21 6.76
C TYR A 59 2.29 -0.60 6.27
N MET A 60 1.50 -1.19 7.17
CA MET A 60 0.18 -1.71 6.89
C MET A 60 -0.91 -0.76 7.38
N PHE A 61 -2.07 -0.84 6.75
CA PHE A 61 -3.27 -0.08 7.14
C PHE A 61 -4.48 -1.00 7.04
N ASP A 62 -5.39 -0.88 7.99
CA ASP A 62 -6.64 -1.63 8.05
C ASP A 62 -7.65 -1.19 6.98
N ALA A 63 -7.51 0.06 6.51
CA ALA A 63 -8.35 0.65 5.48
C ALA A 63 -7.54 1.54 4.54
N ILE A 64 -8.02 1.68 3.29
CA ILE A 64 -7.40 2.54 2.26
C ILE A 64 -7.38 4.00 2.72
N GLU A 65 -8.48 4.47 3.34
CA GLU A 65 -8.58 5.82 3.87
C GLU A 65 -7.52 6.13 4.92
N CYS A 66 -7.12 5.15 5.71
CA CYS A 66 -6.04 5.33 6.69
C CYS A 66 -4.70 5.63 6.02
N MET A 67 -4.37 4.91 4.95
CA MET A 67 -3.16 5.18 4.17
C MET A 67 -3.20 6.56 3.52
N VAL A 68 -4.31 6.92 2.88
CA VAL A 68 -4.48 8.23 2.23
C VAL A 68 -4.35 9.37 3.24
N MET A 69 -5.03 9.26 4.38
CA MET A 69 -4.97 10.28 5.45
C MET A 69 -3.54 10.40 6.02
N LYS A 70 -2.85 9.28 6.22
CA LYS A 70 -1.45 9.28 6.71
C LYS A 70 -0.53 9.99 5.73
N ILE A 71 -0.62 9.70 4.44
CA ILE A 71 0.17 10.33 3.36
C ILE A 71 -0.12 11.83 3.29
N ASN A 72 -1.40 12.22 3.33
CA ASN A 72 -1.81 13.62 3.27
C ASN A 72 -1.30 14.41 4.47
N ARG A 73 -1.39 13.83 5.67
CA ARG A 73 -0.91 14.44 6.91
C ARG A 73 0.59 14.65 6.90
N ASP A 74 1.34 13.62 6.51
CA ASP A 74 2.80 13.63 6.58
C ASP A 74 3.44 14.25 5.33
N LYS A 75 2.68 14.49 4.25
CA LYS A 75 3.12 15.03 2.95
C LYS A 75 4.31 14.28 2.36
N ASN A 76 4.33 12.97 2.51
CA ASN A 76 5.48 12.12 2.23
C ASN A 76 5.28 11.11 1.09
N GLU A 77 4.28 11.30 0.22
CA GLU A 77 3.99 10.40 -0.90
C GLU A 77 5.21 10.15 -1.79
N ASN A 78 6.03 11.18 -2.00
CA ASN A 78 7.24 11.11 -2.81
C ASN A 78 8.37 10.26 -2.18
N GLU A 79 8.27 9.90 -0.92
CA GLU A 79 9.21 9.02 -0.22
C GLU A 79 8.85 7.54 -0.38
N MET A 80 7.68 7.23 -0.94
CA MET A 80 7.20 5.86 -1.10
C MET A 80 7.72 5.25 -2.40
N ALA A 81 8.21 4.01 -2.31
CA ALA A 81 8.54 3.17 -3.46
C ALA A 81 7.29 2.46 -3.98
N PHE A 82 6.39 2.07 -3.08
CA PHE A 82 5.12 1.43 -3.41
C PHE A 82 3.99 2.02 -2.57
N LEU A 83 2.86 2.25 -3.24
CA LEU A 83 1.57 2.56 -2.65
C LEU A 83 0.59 1.52 -3.16
N LEU A 84 0.06 0.69 -2.27
CA LEU A 84 -0.70 -0.50 -2.63
C LEU A 84 -2.04 -0.54 -1.90
N VAL A 85 -3.07 -0.92 -2.61
CA VAL A 85 -4.43 -1.10 -2.08
C VAL A 85 -4.97 -2.47 -2.47
N THR A 86 -5.82 -3.05 -1.65
CA THR A 86 -6.45 -4.32 -2.00
C THR A 86 -7.49 -4.13 -3.10
N ASP A 87 -7.44 -4.98 -4.14
CA ASP A 87 -8.52 -5.08 -5.12
C ASP A 87 -9.74 -5.73 -4.45
N TYR A 88 -10.82 -4.95 -4.30
CA TYR A 88 -12.05 -5.39 -3.63
C TYR A 88 -12.61 -6.70 -4.22
N ASN A 89 -12.50 -6.89 -5.53
CA ASN A 89 -12.98 -8.12 -6.20
C ASN A 89 -12.04 -9.32 -6.02
N ASN A 90 -10.84 -9.10 -5.52
CA ASN A 90 -9.83 -10.13 -5.31
C ASN A 90 -9.16 -9.95 -3.93
N PRO A 91 -9.86 -10.29 -2.84
CA PRO A 91 -9.44 -9.99 -1.48
C PRO A 91 -8.02 -10.49 -1.17
N GLY A 92 -7.21 -9.62 -0.55
CA GLY A 92 -5.82 -9.90 -0.24
C GLY A 92 -4.84 -9.68 -1.39
N ASN A 93 -5.32 -9.44 -2.62
CA ASN A 93 -4.47 -9.09 -3.76
C ASN A 93 -4.24 -7.58 -3.82
N LEU A 94 -2.99 -7.17 -3.69
CA LEU A 94 -2.59 -5.77 -3.71
C LEU A 94 -2.34 -5.31 -5.16
N VAL A 95 -2.87 -4.13 -5.48
CA VAL A 95 -2.66 -3.43 -6.75
C VAL A 95 -2.09 -2.03 -6.50
N ASP A 96 -1.46 -1.44 -7.50
CA ASP A 96 -0.90 -0.09 -7.40
C ASP A 96 -2.01 0.94 -7.16
N ALA A 97 -1.86 1.74 -6.10
CA ALA A 97 -2.87 2.71 -5.67
C ALA A 97 -3.07 3.84 -6.68
N LYS A 98 -2.02 4.25 -7.41
CA LYS A 98 -2.10 5.37 -8.35
C LYS A 98 -2.86 5.01 -9.62
N SER A 99 -2.81 3.73 -10.02
CA SER A 99 -3.51 3.21 -11.19
C SER A 99 -4.88 2.61 -10.87
N ALA A 100 -5.17 2.33 -9.60
CA ALA A 100 -6.47 1.83 -9.16
C ALA A 100 -7.60 2.85 -9.38
N SER A 101 -8.83 2.34 -9.48
CA SER A 101 -10.05 3.14 -9.47
C SER A 101 -10.81 2.92 -8.17
N TYR A 102 -11.38 3.97 -7.62
CA TYR A 102 -11.98 3.97 -6.30
C TYR A 102 -13.49 4.18 -6.36
N LEU A 103 -14.22 3.55 -5.46
CA LEU A 103 -15.65 3.72 -5.27
C LEU A 103 -15.94 4.06 -3.80
N ILE A 104 -16.63 5.16 -3.57
CA ILE A 104 -17.24 5.44 -2.26
C ILE A 104 -18.72 5.12 -2.40
N SER A 105 -19.21 4.14 -1.61
CA SER A 105 -20.60 3.69 -1.64
C SER A 105 -21.08 3.30 -0.25
N GLU A 106 -22.22 3.84 0.17
CA GLU A 106 -22.82 3.51 1.48
C GLU A 106 -23.22 2.03 1.63
N LYS A 107 -23.34 1.31 0.52
CA LYS A 107 -23.65 -0.13 0.50
C LYS A 107 -22.42 -1.03 0.70
N ILE A 108 -21.21 -0.47 0.63
CA ILE A 108 -19.98 -1.20 0.90
C ILE A 108 -19.30 -0.53 2.09
N LYS A 109 -19.27 -1.22 3.22
CA LYS A 109 -18.69 -0.68 4.45
C LYS A 109 -17.19 -0.94 4.49
N SER A 110 -16.40 0.09 4.83
CA SER A 110 -14.97 -0.03 5.12
C SER A 110 -14.71 0.08 6.64
N PRO A 111 -13.59 -0.42 7.15
CA PRO A 111 -13.30 -0.42 8.59
C PRO A 111 -13.40 0.96 9.26
N MET A 112 -12.95 2.02 8.58
CA MET A 112 -12.96 3.39 9.08
C MET A 112 -14.17 4.21 8.61
N SER A 113 -15.20 3.53 8.07
CA SER A 113 -16.49 4.12 7.68
C SER A 113 -16.45 5.18 6.56
N ALA A 114 -15.34 5.31 5.83
CA ALA A 114 -15.31 6.11 4.61
C ALA A 114 -16.04 5.40 3.45
N ASN A 115 -16.41 4.12 3.62
CA ASN A 115 -17.11 3.29 2.64
C ASN A 115 -16.35 3.22 1.30
N LEU A 116 -15.03 3.20 1.38
CA LEU A 116 -14.09 3.32 0.28
C LEU A 116 -13.58 1.94 -0.12
N SER A 117 -13.71 1.59 -1.39
CA SER A 117 -13.15 0.37 -1.99
C SER A 117 -12.30 0.71 -3.21
N ALA A 118 -11.25 -0.08 -3.46
CA ALA A 118 -10.42 0.04 -4.65
C ALA A 118 -10.64 -1.13 -5.61
N PHE A 119 -10.45 -0.87 -6.89
CA PHE A 119 -10.58 -1.83 -7.98
C PHE A 119 -9.41 -1.66 -8.94
N LYS A 120 -8.91 -2.77 -9.45
CA LYS A 120 -7.75 -2.77 -10.37
C LYS A 120 -7.98 -2.03 -11.69
N SER A 121 -9.25 -1.79 -12.08
CA SER A 121 -9.57 -1.06 -13.31
C SER A 121 -10.85 -0.23 -13.20
N LYS A 122 -10.94 0.80 -14.04
CA LYS A 122 -12.12 1.68 -14.13
C LYS A 122 -13.38 0.93 -14.60
N GLU A 123 -13.22 -0.05 -15.48
CA GLU A 123 -14.34 -0.86 -15.98
C GLU A 123 -14.99 -1.66 -14.84
N ILE A 124 -14.17 -2.28 -14.00
CA ILE A 124 -14.63 -3.04 -12.84
C ILE A 124 -15.30 -2.09 -11.84
N ALA A 125 -14.66 -0.98 -11.51
CA ALA A 125 -15.21 0.03 -10.61
C ALA A 125 -16.57 0.57 -11.12
N SER A 126 -16.70 0.78 -12.43
CA SER A 126 -17.96 1.23 -13.04
C SER A 126 -19.08 0.19 -12.92
N LYS A 127 -18.78 -1.10 -13.12
CA LYS A 127 -19.75 -2.20 -12.89
C LYS A 127 -20.20 -2.23 -11.42
N MET A 128 -19.26 -2.06 -10.50
CA MET A 128 -19.55 -2.06 -9.06
C MET A 128 -20.37 -0.83 -8.66
N ARG A 129 -20.10 0.35 -9.25
CA ARG A 129 -20.94 1.54 -9.07
C ARG A 129 -22.37 1.30 -9.55
N THR A 130 -22.57 0.64 -10.69
CA THR A 130 -23.92 0.28 -11.18
C THR A 130 -24.65 -0.62 -10.19
N LYS A 131 -23.94 -1.56 -9.56
CA LYS A 131 -24.52 -2.51 -8.59
C LYS A 131 -24.79 -1.89 -7.22
N PHE A 132 -23.87 -1.09 -6.71
CA PHE A 132 -23.91 -0.60 -5.34
C PHE A 132 -24.22 0.89 -5.21
N GLY A 133 -24.30 1.62 -6.32
CA GLY A 133 -24.40 3.07 -6.31
C GLY A 133 -23.07 3.72 -5.89
N GLY A 134 -23.11 5.02 -5.57
CA GLY A 134 -21.95 5.75 -5.09
C GLY A 134 -21.22 6.54 -6.17
N LYS A 135 -20.02 7.01 -5.86
CA LYS A 135 -19.20 7.88 -6.72
C LYS A 135 -17.81 7.31 -6.92
N LEU A 136 -17.34 7.38 -8.18
CA LEU A 136 -15.99 6.99 -8.57
C LEU A 136 -14.98 8.11 -8.35
N PHE A 137 -13.73 7.71 -8.05
CA PHE A 137 -12.60 8.61 -7.85
C PHE A 137 -11.34 8.00 -8.46
N THR A 138 -10.45 8.85 -8.94
CA THR A 138 -9.04 8.55 -9.17
C THR A 138 -8.26 8.72 -7.87
N TRP A 139 -6.98 8.33 -7.86
CA TRP A 139 -6.10 8.53 -6.71
C TRP A 139 -5.99 10.01 -6.30
N GLU A 140 -5.82 10.91 -7.25
CA GLU A 140 -5.68 12.34 -6.99
C GLU A 140 -6.96 12.96 -6.43
N GLU A 141 -8.12 12.61 -7.00
CA GLU A 141 -9.43 13.05 -6.51
C GLU A 141 -9.71 12.52 -5.10
N LEU A 142 -9.29 11.27 -4.83
CA LEU A 142 -9.44 10.65 -3.52
C LEU A 142 -8.61 11.37 -2.45
N LYS A 143 -7.34 11.67 -2.74
CA LYS A 143 -6.48 12.44 -1.82
C LYS A 143 -7.10 13.79 -1.46
N THR A 144 -7.61 14.51 -2.45
CA THR A 144 -8.31 15.79 -2.24
C THR A 144 -9.58 15.61 -1.40
N LYS A 145 -10.36 14.56 -1.67
CA LYS A 145 -11.62 14.26 -0.95
C LYS A 145 -11.40 13.94 0.51
N LEU A 146 -10.32 13.21 0.85
CA LEU A 146 -9.97 12.77 2.21
C LEU A 146 -9.00 13.74 2.92
N TYR A 147 -8.69 14.87 2.30
CA TYR A 147 -7.89 15.93 2.90
C TYR A 147 -8.78 16.82 3.80
N LYS A 148 -9.08 16.34 5.00
CA LYS A 148 -9.78 17.14 6.03
C LYS A 148 -9.07 16.99 7.36
#